data_1bf43264d6663a7f3e23720e9ff4d546
#
_entry.id   1bf43264d6663a7f3e23720e9ff4d546
#
_cell.length_a   1.000
_cell.length_b   1.000
_cell.length_c   1.000
_cell.angle_alpha   90.00
_cell.angle_beta   90.00
_cell.angle_gamma   90.00
#
_symmetry.space_group_name_H-M   'P 1'
#
loop_
_entity.id
_entity.type
_entity.pdbx_description
1 polymer ?
#
loop_
_entity_poly.entity_id
_entity_poly.type
_entity_poly.pdbx_seq_one_letter_code
_entity_poly.pdbx_strand_id
1 'polypeptide(L)'
;MPPSRILFDPSSHPLFSRLAELDLDRENFAIFGSAPLYARGMISQISDLDIIARGAAWNKARQLGTSAFGPLRSIPIIQFWGGKIEIFSEWLPRIWDTDFLIDQSEWLSGFRFVRLECVLTYKWVLNRPKDLVHMEQVRGCLAHQSASPRLGR
;
A
#
# COMPACT_ATOMS: atom_id res chain seq x y z
N MET A 1 2.32 -12.60 -28.31
CA MET A 1 2.60 -12.58 -26.86
C MET A 1 2.41 -11.17 -26.34
N PRO A 2 1.54 -10.98 -25.36
CA PRO A 2 1.55 -9.70 -24.70
C PRO A 2 2.95 -9.46 -24.14
N PRO A 3 3.46 -8.23 -24.16
CA PRO A 3 4.70 -7.94 -23.48
C PRO A 3 4.54 -8.42 -22.04
N SER A 4 5.48 -9.23 -21.58
CA SER A 4 5.52 -9.63 -20.19
C SER A 4 5.40 -8.36 -19.36
N ARG A 5 4.32 -8.21 -18.63
CA ARG A 5 4.27 -7.23 -17.56
C ARG A 5 5.50 -7.47 -16.72
N ILE A 6 6.39 -6.49 -16.64
CA ILE A 6 7.45 -6.54 -15.66
C ILE A 6 6.71 -6.57 -14.33
N LEU A 7 6.60 -7.79 -13.78
CA LEU A 7 6.01 -7.95 -12.47
C LEU A 7 6.88 -7.21 -11.48
N PHE A 8 6.25 -6.46 -10.61
CA PHE A 8 6.89 -5.84 -9.47
C PHE A 8 7.74 -6.88 -8.73
N ASP A 9 9.02 -6.57 -8.52
CA ASP A 9 9.94 -7.42 -7.77
C ASP A 9 10.22 -6.80 -6.39
N PRO A 10 9.61 -7.35 -5.32
CA PRO A 10 9.82 -6.81 -3.98
C PRO A 10 11.28 -6.87 -3.52
N SER A 11 12.07 -7.83 -4.03
CA SER A 11 13.48 -7.94 -3.64
C SER A 11 14.34 -6.81 -4.17
N SER A 12 13.88 -6.08 -5.18
CA SER A 12 14.60 -4.95 -5.76
C SER A 12 14.51 -3.66 -4.95
N HIS A 13 13.64 -3.59 -3.97
CA HIS A 13 13.42 -2.39 -3.17
C HIS A 13 13.72 -2.65 -1.70
N PRO A 14 14.60 -1.84 -1.06
CA PRO A 14 15.03 -2.07 0.32
C PRO A 14 13.89 -2.12 1.34
N LEU A 15 12.84 -1.32 1.17
CA LEU A 15 11.71 -1.30 2.10
C LEU A 15 10.94 -2.61 2.10
N PHE A 16 10.74 -3.22 0.92
CA PHE A 16 10.08 -4.52 0.84
C PHE A 16 10.93 -5.65 1.42
N SER A 17 12.25 -5.58 1.25
CA SER A 17 13.17 -6.51 1.89
C SER A 17 13.10 -6.41 3.40
N ARG A 18 13.07 -5.20 3.95
CA ARG A 18 12.92 -4.96 5.39
C ARG A 18 11.57 -5.45 5.91
N LEU A 19 10.51 -5.22 5.16
CA LEU A 19 9.18 -5.74 5.53
C LEU A 19 9.19 -7.26 5.60
N ALA A 20 9.82 -7.92 4.63
CA ALA A 20 9.94 -9.38 4.61
C ALA A 20 10.72 -9.90 5.83
N GLU A 21 11.77 -9.19 6.26
CA GLU A 21 12.55 -9.57 7.44
C GLU A 21 11.75 -9.54 8.74
N LEU A 22 10.70 -8.75 8.82
CA LEU A 22 9.81 -8.72 10.00
C LEU A 22 9.04 -10.03 10.15
N ASP A 23 8.90 -10.78 9.09
CA ASP A 23 8.19 -12.07 9.06
C ASP A 23 6.80 -12.00 9.69
N LEU A 24 6.04 -10.98 9.30
CA LEU A 24 4.65 -10.84 9.70
C LEU A 24 3.76 -11.78 8.89
N ASP A 25 2.66 -12.21 9.50
CA ASP A 25 1.67 -13.04 8.82
C ASP A 25 1.06 -12.30 7.64
N ARG A 26 1.43 -12.68 6.43
CA ARG A 26 1.03 -12.01 5.19
C ARG A 26 -0.46 -12.12 4.87
N GLU A 27 -1.16 -13.07 5.50
CA GLU A 27 -2.61 -13.18 5.39
C GLU A 27 -3.34 -12.09 6.20
N ASN A 28 -2.66 -11.49 7.16
CA ASN A 28 -3.26 -10.56 8.13
C ASN A 28 -2.73 -9.14 8.04
N PHE A 29 -2.12 -8.78 6.91
CA PHE A 29 -1.82 -7.39 6.61
C PHE A 29 -1.94 -7.09 5.12
N ALA A 30 -2.13 -5.82 4.80
CA ALA A 30 -2.11 -5.34 3.43
C ALA A 30 -1.33 -4.02 3.35
N ILE A 31 -0.63 -3.82 2.27
CA ILE A 31 0.16 -2.63 2.01
C ILE A 31 -0.75 -1.59 1.36
N PHE A 32 -0.72 -0.37 1.90
CA PHE A 32 -1.50 0.71 1.34
C PHE A 32 -0.65 1.99 1.24
N GLY A 33 -1.22 3.18 1.27
CA GLY A 33 -0.44 4.38 0.99
C GLY A 33 -0.12 4.51 -0.49
N SER A 34 1.11 4.86 -0.82
CA SER A 34 1.56 5.03 -2.21
C SER A 34 2.12 3.74 -2.81
N ALA A 35 2.52 2.78 -1.99
CA ALA A 35 3.14 1.54 -2.46
C ALA A 35 2.24 0.71 -3.40
N PRO A 36 0.91 0.65 -3.23
CA PRO A 36 0.05 -0.01 -4.22
C PRO A 36 0.15 0.59 -5.62
N LEU A 37 0.40 1.88 -5.74
CA LEU A 37 0.61 2.55 -7.03
C LEU A 37 1.97 2.18 -7.61
N TYR A 38 2.99 2.16 -6.77
CA TYR A 38 4.35 1.73 -7.15
C TYR A 38 4.35 0.29 -7.65
N ALA A 39 3.72 -0.61 -6.93
CA ALA A 39 3.65 -2.02 -7.30
C ALA A 39 2.94 -2.25 -8.65
N ARG A 40 2.05 -1.36 -9.03
CA ARG A 40 1.33 -1.41 -10.32
C ARG A 40 2.01 -0.60 -11.44
N GLY A 41 3.18 -0.04 -11.15
CA GLY A 41 3.94 0.75 -12.14
C GLY A 41 3.35 2.12 -12.44
N MET A 42 2.47 2.62 -11.59
CA MET A 42 1.81 3.91 -11.80
C MET A 42 2.62 5.09 -11.27
N ILE A 43 3.52 4.86 -10.33
CA ILE A 43 4.50 5.82 -9.85
C ILE A 43 5.87 5.14 -9.81
N SER A 44 6.95 5.90 -9.91
CA SER A 44 8.30 5.36 -10.05
C SER A 44 9.06 5.22 -8.73
N GLN A 45 8.63 5.90 -7.68
CA GLN A 45 9.35 5.93 -6.39
C GLN A 45 8.41 5.97 -5.22
N ILE A 46 8.84 5.36 -4.12
CA ILE A 46 8.23 5.47 -2.80
C ILE A 46 9.33 5.72 -1.76
N SER A 47 8.99 6.43 -0.70
CA SER A 47 9.91 6.75 0.39
C SER A 47 9.60 5.99 1.69
N ASP A 48 8.42 5.41 1.79
CA ASP A 48 7.95 4.70 2.97
C ASP A 48 6.92 3.63 2.58
N LEU A 49 6.60 2.76 3.54
CA LEU A 49 5.52 1.79 3.44
C LEU A 49 4.53 2.03 4.57
N ASP A 50 3.26 2.12 4.21
CA ASP A 50 2.15 2.13 5.14
C ASP A 50 1.43 0.79 5.07
N ILE A 51 1.18 0.19 6.23
CA ILE A 51 0.63 -1.16 6.33
C ILE A 51 -0.56 -1.15 7.27
N ILE A 52 -1.66 -1.73 6.83
CA ILE A 52 -2.81 -2.04 7.68
C ILE A 52 -2.70 -3.50 8.13
N ALA A 53 -2.77 -3.74 9.43
CA ALA A 53 -2.57 -5.08 10.00
C ALA A 53 -3.61 -5.40 11.07
N ARG A 54 -3.86 -6.70 11.23
CA ARG A 54 -4.77 -7.25 12.24
C ARG A 54 -4.20 -8.52 12.83
N GLY A 55 -4.78 -8.98 13.94
CA GLY A 55 -4.49 -10.29 14.53
C GLY A 55 -3.00 -10.52 14.77
N ALA A 56 -2.50 -11.67 14.32
CA ALA A 56 -1.12 -12.08 14.55
C ALA A 56 -0.09 -11.10 13.96
N ALA A 57 -0.38 -10.51 12.80
CA ALA A 57 0.51 -9.52 12.18
C ALA A 57 0.62 -8.27 13.04
N TRP A 58 -0.49 -7.74 13.51
CA TRP A 58 -0.51 -6.59 14.41
C TRP A 58 0.20 -6.88 15.73
N ASN A 59 -0.10 -8.01 16.36
CA ASN A 59 0.48 -8.38 17.64
C ASN A 59 2.00 -8.52 17.55
N LYS A 60 2.51 -9.16 16.50
CA LYS A 60 3.95 -9.27 16.28
C LYS A 60 4.60 -7.92 16.04
N ALA A 61 3.98 -7.06 15.22
CA ALA A 61 4.48 -5.71 14.98
C ALA A 61 4.61 -4.91 16.28
N ARG A 62 3.63 -4.98 17.16
CA ARG A 62 3.66 -4.32 18.47
C ARG A 62 4.84 -4.76 19.33
N GLN A 63 5.23 -6.04 19.24
CA GLN A 63 6.35 -6.57 20.01
C GLN A 63 7.70 -6.13 19.45
N LEU A 64 7.80 -5.94 18.14
CA LEU A 64 9.07 -5.67 17.47
C LEU A 64 9.36 -4.18 17.28
N GLY A 65 8.34 -3.37 17.05
CA GLY A 65 8.49 -1.97 16.65
C GLY A 65 8.30 -0.97 17.80
N THR A 66 8.36 0.30 17.43
CA THR A 66 8.21 1.42 18.36
C THR A 66 6.81 2.00 18.24
N SER A 67 6.11 2.11 19.38
CA SER A 67 4.80 2.73 19.42
C SER A 67 4.87 4.23 19.21
N ALA A 68 3.97 4.76 18.39
CA ALA A 68 3.81 6.19 18.15
C ALA A 68 2.32 6.48 17.90
N PHE A 69 1.98 7.75 17.78
CA PHE A 69 0.65 8.16 17.35
C PHE A 69 0.71 8.65 15.91
N GLY A 70 -0.22 8.19 15.09
CA GLY A 70 -0.33 8.60 13.70
C GLY A 70 -0.82 10.04 13.54
N PRO A 71 -0.99 10.49 12.29
CA PRO A 71 -1.53 11.83 11.98
C PRO A 71 -2.89 12.10 12.63
N LEU A 72 -3.69 11.06 12.79
CA LEU A 72 -4.89 11.08 13.62
C LEU A 72 -4.48 10.64 15.03
N ARG A 73 -4.27 11.59 15.92
CA ARG A 73 -3.66 11.39 17.25
C ARG A 73 -4.30 10.31 18.11
N SER A 74 -5.51 9.88 17.78
CA SER A 74 -6.24 8.84 18.53
C SER A 74 -5.89 7.42 18.10
N ILE A 75 -5.13 7.23 17.01
CA ILE A 75 -4.84 5.91 16.46
C ILE A 75 -3.37 5.58 16.71
N PRO A 76 -3.09 4.53 17.54
CA PRO A 76 -1.71 4.08 17.72
C PRO A 76 -1.18 3.45 16.45
N ILE A 77 0.10 3.70 16.18
CA ILE A 77 0.83 3.09 15.08
C ILE A 77 2.13 2.47 15.60
N ILE A 78 2.65 1.54 14.85
CA ILE A 78 3.96 0.94 15.13
C ILE A 78 4.92 1.36 14.04
N GLN A 79 6.05 1.92 14.43
CA GLN A 79 7.08 2.40 13.51
C GLN A 79 8.30 1.49 13.51
N PHE A 80 8.89 1.35 12.34
CA PHE A 80 10.19 0.70 12.12
C PHE A 80 11.08 1.63 11.32
N TRP A 81 12.36 1.61 11.62
CA TRP A 81 13.41 2.39 10.92
C TRP A 81 13.05 3.86 10.76
N GLY A 82 12.69 4.49 11.89
CA GLY A 82 12.41 5.93 11.91
C GLY A 82 11.18 6.35 11.12
N GLY A 83 10.17 5.46 11.01
CA GLY A 83 8.94 5.74 10.28
C GLY A 83 8.98 5.38 8.81
N LYS A 84 10.03 4.72 8.35
CA LYS A 84 10.10 4.22 6.96
C LYS A 84 9.05 3.15 6.70
N ILE A 85 8.72 2.37 7.73
CA ILE A 85 7.58 1.44 7.71
C ILE A 85 6.71 1.80 8.90
N GLU A 86 5.44 2.07 8.62
CA GLU A 86 4.45 2.36 9.64
C GLU A 86 3.30 1.36 9.54
N ILE A 87 2.93 0.77 10.66
CA ILE A 87 1.90 -0.25 10.72
C ILE A 87 0.73 0.27 11.54
N PHE A 88 -0.45 0.20 10.97
CA PHE A 88 -1.70 0.71 11.51
C PHE A 88 -2.64 -0.47 11.77
N SER A 89 -3.42 -0.39 12.84
CA SER A 89 -4.52 -1.33 13.07
C SER A 89 -5.84 -0.84 12.47
N GLU A 90 -5.94 0.45 12.19
CA GLU A 90 -7.12 1.09 11.62
C GLU A 90 -6.67 2.17 10.64
N TRP A 91 -7.46 2.40 9.60
CA TRP A 91 -7.23 3.48 8.66
C TRP A 91 -8.52 4.19 8.32
N LEU A 92 -8.53 5.51 8.48
CA LEU A 92 -9.73 6.33 8.31
C LEU A 92 -10.94 5.66 8.96
N PRO A 93 -10.96 5.58 10.32
CA PRO A 93 -12.08 4.95 11.05
C PRO A 93 -13.42 5.50 10.57
N ARG A 94 -14.43 4.61 10.46
CA ARG A 94 -15.77 4.88 9.96
C ARG A 94 -15.88 5.02 8.44
N ILE A 95 -14.76 4.99 7.69
CA ILE A 95 -14.80 4.95 6.22
C ILE A 95 -14.57 3.53 5.75
N TRP A 96 -13.52 2.86 6.26
CA TRP A 96 -13.24 1.48 5.92
C TRP A 96 -12.99 0.64 7.16
N ASP A 97 -13.51 -0.56 7.10
CA ASP A 97 -13.20 -1.63 8.04
C ASP A 97 -11.83 -2.26 7.68
N THR A 98 -11.02 -2.52 8.71
CA THR A 98 -9.69 -3.14 8.54
C THR A 98 -9.80 -4.49 7.85
N ASP A 99 -10.77 -5.32 8.25
CA ASP A 99 -10.98 -6.63 7.64
C ASP A 99 -11.32 -6.51 6.16
N PHE A 100 -12.16 -5.55 5.79
CA PHE A 100 -12.48 -5.28 4.39
C PHE A 100 -11.24 -4.92 3.57
N LEU A 101 -10.41 -4.01 4.09
CA LEU A 101 -9.20 -3.57 3.39
C LEU A 101 -8.24 -4.73 3.15
N ILE A 102 -8.09 -5.63 4.10
CA ILE A 102 -7.20 -6.78 4.00
C ILE A 102 -7.82 -7.88 3.15
N ASP A 103 -9.06 -8.28 3.42
CA ASP A 103 -9.71 -9.40 2.74
C ASP A 103 -9.97 -9.12 1.26
N GLN A 104 -10.25 -7.87 0.91
CA GLN A 104 -10.47 -7.45 -0.47
C GLN A 104 -9.20 -6.98 -1.20
N SER A 105 -8.04 -7.09 -0.55
CA SER A 105 -6.77 -6.72 -1.14
C SER A 105 -6.35 -7.67 -2.27
N GLU A 106 -5.44 -7.20 -3.11
CA GLU A 106 -4.91 -7.97 -4.23
C GLU A 106 -3.52 -8.49 -3.91
N TRP A 107 -3.25 -9.75 -4.26
CA TRP A 107 -1.92 -10.33 -4.15
C TRP A 107 -1.08 -9.94 -5.35
N LEU A 108 0.06 -9.28 -5.09
CA LEU A 108 1.06 -8.96 -6.10
C LEU A 108 2.43 -9.37 -5.55
N SER A 109 3.09 -10.29 -6.24
CA SER A 109 4.44 -10.74 -5.90
C SER A 109 4.61 -11.17 -4.42
N GLY A 110 3.61 -11.85 -3.89
CA GLY A 110 3.64 -12.41 -2.53
C GLY A 110 3.22 -11.49 -1.40
N PHE A 111 2.78 -10.28 -1.71
CA PHE A 111 2.23 -9.32 -0.73
C PHE A 111 0.80 -8.94 -1.10
N ARG A 112 -0.02 -8.71 -0.08
CA ARG A 112 -1.34 -8.12 -0.27
C ARG A 112 -1.21 -6.60 -0.41
N PHE A 113 -1.85 -6.04 -1.42
CA PHE A 113 -1.97 -4.60 -1.63
C PHE A 113 -3.41 -4.18 -1.57
N VAL A 114 -3.71 -3.12 -0.85
CA VAL A 114 -5.05 -2.54 -0.81
C VAL A 114 -5.49 -2.18 -2.22
N ARG A 115 -6.75 -2.40 -2.53
CA ARG A 115 -7.31 -2.17 -3.87
C ARG A 115 -7.12 -0.73 -4.33
N LEU A 116 -6.90 -0.59 -5.62
CA LEU A 116 -6.65 0.72 -6.23
C LEU A 116 -7.77 1.72 -5.93
N GLU A 117 -9.03 1.28 -5.97
CA GLU A 117 -10.19 2.13 -5.68
C GLU A 117 -10.11 2.74 -4.29
N CYS A 118 -9.71 1.96 -3.29
CA CYS A 118 -9.55 2.43 -1.92
C CYS A 118 -8.39 3.41 -1.80
N VAL A 119 -7.28 3.12 -2.46
CA VAL A 119 -6.10 3.98 -2.47
C VAL A 119 -6.43 5.35 -3.06
N LEU A 120 -7.10 5.39 -4.20
CA LEU A 120 -7.47 6.62 -4.88
C LEU A 120 -8.48 7.42 -4.06
N THR A 121 -9.43 6.74 -3.43
CA THR A 121 -10.43 7.40 -2.60
C THR A 121 -9.80 8.11 -1.41
N TYR A 122 -8.90 7.45 -0.67
CA TYR A 122 -8.30 8.13 0.47
C TYR A 122 -7.34 9.24 0.06
N LYS A 123 -6.63 9.11 -1.06
CA LYS A 123 -5.81 10.20 -1.61
C LYS A 123 -6.65 11.41 -1.96
N TRP A 124 -7.81 11.17 -2.54
CA TRP A 124 -8.77 12.23 -2.83
C TRP A 124 -9.29 12.89 -1.55
N VAL A 125 -9.60 12.11 -0.53
CA VAL A 125 -10.06 12.61 0.77
C VAL A 125 -8.99 13.46 1.46
N LEU A 126 -7.74 12.96 1.52
CA LEU A 126 -6.63 13.67 2.16
C LEU A 126 -6.18 14.90 1.38
N ASN A 127 -6.24 14.83 0.06
CA ASN A 127 -6.00 15.96 -0.85
C ASN A 127 -4.70 16.72 -0.55
N ARG A 128 -3.62 15.99 -0.22
CA ARG A 128 -2.30 16.59 0.01
C ARG A 128 -1.61 16.87 -1.33
N PRO A 129 -0.62 17.81 -1.39
CA PRO A 129 0.12 18.06 -2.64
C PRO A 129 0.67 16.79 -3.29
N LYS A 130 1.26 15.89 -2.52
CA LYS A 130 1.76 14.60 -3.05
C LYS A 130 0.65 13.72 -3.60
N ASP A 131 -0.55 13.79 -3.02
CA ASP A 131 -1.69 13.01 -3.49
C ASP A 131 -2.19 13.51 -4.84
N LEU A 132 -2.20 14.83 -5.04
CA LEU A 132 -2.55 15.43 -6.33
C LEU A 132 -1.59 14.99 -7.43
N VAL A 133 -0.29 14.98 -7.15
CA VAL A 133 0.73 14.50 -8.09
C VAL A 133 0.51 13.03 -8.42
N HIS A 134 0.30 12.19 -7.41
CA HIS A 134 0.04 10.76 -7.62
C HIS A 134 -1.23 10.50 -8.41
N MET A 135 -2.32 11.22 -8.10
CA MET A 135 -3.57 11.08 -8.84
C MET A 135 -3.43 11.48 -10.30
N GLU A 136 -2.65 12.52 -10.59
CA GLU A 136 -2.37 12.92 -11.97
C GLU A 136 -1.56 11.85 -12.72
N GLN A 137 -0.57 11.27 -12.07
CA GLN A 137 0.21 10.16 -12.65
C GLN A 137 -0.66 8.94 -12.93
N VAL A 138 -1.55 8.59 -11.99
CA VAL A 138 -2.50 7.49 -12.18
C VAL A 138 -3.44 7.78 -13.34
N ARG A 139 -3.98 8.99 -13.41
CA ARG A 139 -4.85 9.41 -14.51
C ARG A 139 -4.17 9.28 -15.86
N GLY A 140 -2.90 9.70 -15.95
CA GLY A 140 -2.08 9.53 -17.15
C GLY A 140 -1.91 8.07 -17.54
N CYS A 141 -1.63 7.19 -16.57
CA CYS A 141 -1.51 5.76 -16.83
C CYS A 141 -2.82 5.15 -17.33
N LEU A 142 -3.96 5.49 -16.70
CA LEU A 142 -5.26 4.98 -17.11
C LEU A 142 -5.67 5.48 -18.49
N ALA A 143 -5.41 6.76 -18.80
CA ALA A 143 -5.69 7.33 -20.11
C ALA A 143 -4.85 6.64 -21.20
N HIS A 144 -3.57 6.36 -20.93
CA HIS A 144 -2.71 5.63 -21.84
C HIS A 144 -3.21 4.22 -22.09
N GLN A 145 -3.64 3.51 -21.05
CA GLN A 145 -4.23 2.18 -21.19
C GLN A 145 -5.53 2.19 -22.01
N SER A 146 -6.37 3.21 -21.78
CA SER A 146 -7.63 3.37 -22.52
C SER A 146 -7.41 3.74 -24.00
N ALA A 147 -6.35 4.48 -24.31
CA ALA A 147 -5.99 4.90 -25.66
C ALA A 147 -5.32 3.79 -26.48
N SER A 148 -4.82 2.74 -25.81
CA SER A 148 -4.23 1.60 -26.51
C SER A 148 -5.34 0.83 -27.24
N PRO A 149 -5.24 0.64 -28.56
CA PRO A 149 -6.27 -0.11 -29.29
C PRO A 149 -6.34 -1.51 -28.72
N ARG A 150 -7.54 -1.92 -28.30
CA ARG A 150 -7.80 -3.29 -27.91
C ARG A 150 -7.80 -4.13 -29.20
N LEU A 151 -6.67 -4.73 -29.47
CA LEU A 151 -6.60 -5.71 -30.56
C LEU A 151 -7.38 -6.94 -30.13
N GLY A 152 -8.29 -7.40 -30.98
CA GLY A 152 -8.89 -8.71 -30.81
C GLY A 152 -10.36 -8.75 -30.44
N ARG A 153 -11.11 -7.77 -30.83
CA ARG A 153 -12.57 -7.96 -30.97
C ARG A 153 -12.95 -8.23 -32.40
#